data_091c58621e97e574fc94f58be53592fe
#
_entry.id   091c58621e97e574fc94f58be53592fe
#
_cell.length_a   1.000
_cell.length_b   1.000
_cell.length_c   1.000
_cell.angle_alpha   90.00
_cell.angle_beta   90.00
_cell.angle_gamma   90.00
#
_symmetry.space_group_name_H-M   'P 1'
#
loop_
_entity.id
_entity.type
_entity.pdbx_description
1 polymer ?
#
loop_
_entity_poly.entity_id
_entity_poly.type
_entity_poly.pdbx_seq_one_letter_code
_entity_poly.pdbx_strand_id
1 'polypeptide(L)'
;VFRALDEIVPRYAKDGFVREPEGTGTVNACPHGHFPTGDGKFLSIACTTDKMFERLTKAMVRPDLWESFGDQQTRLAARVTVIDEVTQWTTSMSRDEVMAACVAAEVPSGPINSIADIFADPHFRARDDLLAVNVPTIGEVTVPGVYPKLSATPGSVDSLGPELGNANEEVYGGQLGLSADDMAALKDKGVI
;
A
#
# COMPACT_ATOMS: atom_id res chain seq x y z
N VAL A 1 8.49 -3.76 -12.84
CA VAL A 1 9.20 -2.60 -12.24
C VAL A 1 9.49 -1.54 -13.29
N PHE A 2 10.17 -1.85 -14.44
CA PHE A 2 10.53 -0.85 -15.46
C PHE A 2 9.34 -0.04 -15.98
N ARG A 3 8.17 -0.66 -16.16
CA ARG A 3 6.93 0.02 -16.60
C ARG A 3 6.45 1.11 -15.62
N ALA A 4 6.79 1.00 -14.34
CA ALA A 4 6.43 2.00 -13.33
C ALA A 4 7.29 3.28 -13.39
N LEU A 5 8.33 3.32 -14.22
CA LEU A 5 9.16 4.51 -14.42
C LEU A 5 8.50 5.56 -15.34
N ASP A 6 7.50 5.13 -16.11
CA ASP A 6 6.63 5.92 -16.98
C ASP A 6 7.26 7.23 -17.53
N GLU A 7 6.98 8.39 -16.94
CA GLU A 7 7.45 9.71 -17.38
C GLU A 7 8.97 9.93 -17.24
N ILE A 8 9.65 9.19 -16.38
CA ILE A 8 11.06 9.43 -16.05
C ILE A 8 11.96 9.10 -17.25
N VAL A 9 11.64 8.04 -17.99
CA VAL A 9 12.42 7.62 -19.16
C VAL A 9 12.44 8.69 -20.24
N PRO A 10 11.31 9.23 -20.73
CA PRO A 10 11.33 10.30 -21.72
C PRO A 10 11.91 11.61 -21.20
N ARG A 11 11.74 11.95 -19.92
CA ARG A 11 12.34 13.15 -19.33
C ARG A 11 13.86 13.07 -19.31
N TYR A 12 14.42 11.94 -18.87
CA TYR A 12 15.87 11.78 -18.92
C TYR A 12 16.43 11.86 -20.35
N ALA A 13 15.76 11.21 -21.30
CA ALA A 13 16.18 11.23 -22.70
C ALA A 13 16.12 12.64 -23.33
N LYS A 14 15.18 13.48 -22.90
CA LYS A 14 14.96 14.82 -23.46
C LYS A 14 15.85 15.89 -22.83
N ASP A 15 15.95 15.92 -21.52
CA ASP A 15 16.55 17.03 -20.76
C ASP A 15 17.55 16.57 -19.68
N GLY A 16 17.87 15.27 -19.60
CA GLY A 16 18.81 14.73 -18.63
C GLY A 16 18.30 14.72 -17.18
N PHE A 17 16.98 14.87 -16.97
CA PHE A 17 16.41 14.92 -15.62
C PHE A 17 16.62 13.60 -14.89
N VAL A 18 17.30 13.64 -13.75
CA VAL A 18 17.44 12.51 -12.80
C VAL A 18 16.52 12.76 -11.62
N ARG A 19 15.62 11.82 -11.36
CA ARG A 19 14.75 11.88 -10.19
C ARG A 19 15.49 11.37 -8.97
N GLU A 20 15.60 12.22 -7.96
CA GLU A 20 16.17 11.87 -6.67
C GLU A 20 15.09 11.37 -5.69
N PRO A 21 15.46 10.68 -4.59
CA PRO A 21 14.53 10.24 -3.56
C PRO A 21 13.82 11.43 -2.89
N GLU A 22 12.48 11.38 -2.81
CA GLU A 22 11.64 12.42 -2.19
C GLU A 22 10.76 11.88 -1.05
N GLY A 23 11.12 10.74 -0.46
CA GLY A 23 10.30 10.11 0.57
C GLY A 23 8.94 9.69 0.03
N THR A 24 7.85 10.14 0.66
CA THR A 24 6.47 9.83 0.26
C THR A 24 5.88 10.83 -0.73
N GLY A 25 6.64 11.86 -1.09
CA GLY A 25 6.24 12.92 -2.00
C GLY A 25 6.38 12.58 -3.48
N THR A 26 6.10 13.57 -4.32
CA THR A 26 6.35 13.52 -5.77
C THR A 26 6.85 14.87 -6.27
N VAL A 27 7.72 14.87 -7.28
CA VAL A 27 8.29 16.10 -7.88
C VAL A 27 7.23 17.00 -8.52
N ASN A 28 6.09 16.43 -8.92
CA ASN A 28 5.12 17.10 -9.78
C ASN A 28 3.90 17.66 -9.03
N ALA A 29 3.76 17.44 -7.72
CA ALA A 29 2.63 17.92 -6.94
C ALA A 29 3.05 18.33 -5.52
N CYS A 30 2.38 19.34 -4.97
CA CYS A 30 2.58 19.82 -3.61
C CYS A 30 1.28 20.48 -3.07
N PRO A 31 0.83 20.14 -1.84
CA PRO A 31 1.33 19.04 -1.02
C PRO A 31 0.91 17.67 -1.56
N HIS A 32 1.79 16.71 -1.48
CA HIS A 32 1.52 15.32 -1.82
C HIS A 32 2.44 14.43 -0.99
N GLY A 33 1.86 13.53 -0.20
CA GLY A 33 2.66 12.64 0.66
C GLY A 33 1.90 12.13 1.87
N HIS A 34 2.66 11.57 2.81
CA HIS A 34 2.16 11.08 4.08
C HIS A 34 2.48 12.08 5.19
N PHE A 35 1.48 12.43 5.98
CA PHE A 35 1.56 13.43 7.02
C PHE A 35 1.31 12.79 8.39
N PRO A 36 2.15 13.06 9.41
CA PRO A 36 1.91 12.62 10.77
C PRO A 36 0.73 13.36 11.39
N THR A 37 0.09 12.75 12.38
CA THR A 37 -1.01 13.34 13.16
C THR A 37 -0.67 13.36 14.65
N GLY A 38 -1.40 14.17 15.42
CA GLY A 38 -1.13 14.38 16.84
C GLY A 38 -1.29 13.13 17.71
N ASP A 39 -2.02 12.12 17.24
CA ASP A 39 -2.18 10.81 17.88
C ASP A 39 -1.12 9.77 17.47
N GLY A 40 -0.04 10.20 16.80
CA GLY A 40 1.07 9.34 16.37
C GLY A 40 0.76 8.43 15.17
N LYS A 41 -0.35 8.66 14.49
CA LYS A 41 -0.73 7.97 13.25
C LYS A 41 -0.32 8.79 12.02
N PHE A 42 -0.68 8.31 10.84
CA PHE A 42 -0.40 8.98 9.57
C PHE A 42 -1.63 8.95 8.66
N LEU A 43 -1.72 9.96 7.79
CA LEU A 43 -2.65 9.96 6.66
C LEU A 43 -1.93 10.40 5.39
N SER A 44 -2.45 10.05 4.23
CA SER A 44 -2.03 10.58 2.95
C SER A 44 -2.90 11.78 2.56
N ILE A 45 -2.28 12.82 1.98
CA ILE A 45 -2.96 13.94 1.32
C ILE A 45 -2.35 14.09 -0.06
N ALA A 46 -3.20 14.30 -1.09
CA ALA A 46 -2.79 14.41 -2.48
C ALA A 46 -3.46 15.62 -3.15
N CYS A 47 -2.79 16.79 -3.15
CA CYS A 47 -3.24 17.97 -3.87
C CYS A 47 -2.51 18.09 -5.22
N THR A 48 -3.01 17.40 -6.23
CA THR A 48 -2.41 17.38 -7.57
C THR A 48 -2.85 18.54 -8.46
N THR A 49 -3.85 19.31 -8.03
CA THR A 49 -4.37 20.49 -8.74
C THR A 49 -4.52 21.67 -7.80
N ASP A 50 -4.58 22.90 -8.35
CA ASP A 50 -4.82 24.11 -7.59
C ASP A 50 -6.14 24.07 -6.84
N LYS A 51 -7.18 23.52 -7.44
CA LYS A 51 -8.50 23.37 -6.81
C LYS A 51 -8.47 22.46 -5.57
N MET A 52 -7.68 21.41 -5.58
CA MET A 52 -7.49 20.54 -4.40
C MET A 52 -6.77 21.27 -3.29
N PHE A 53 -5.77 22.10 -3.62
CA PHE A 53 -5.08 22.92 -2.64
C PHE A 53 -5.98 24.02 -2.05
N GLU A 54 -6.81 24.68 -2.88
CA GLU A 54 -7.82 25.62 -2.39
C GLU A 54 -8.74 24.98 -1.35
N ARG A 55 -9.20 23.74 -1.60
CA ARG A 55 -10.02 22.98 -0.66
C ARG A 55 -9.27 22.65 0.63
N LEU A 56 -8.00 22.25 0.52
CA LEU A 56 -7.16 21.99 1.69
C LEU A 56 -6.97 23.24 2.54
N THR A 57 -6.66 24.39 1.95
CA THR A 57 -6.49 25.64 2.72
C THR A 57 -7.79 26.09 3.41
N LYS A 58 -8.96 25.77 2.83
CA LYS A 58 -10.26 25.94 3.49
C LYS A 58 -10.45 24.99 4.67
N ALA A 59 -10.07 23.71 4.52
CA ALA A 59 -10.12 22.76 5.61
C ALA A 59 -9.20 23.17 6.77
N MET A 60 -8.04 23.74 6.46
CA MET A 60 -7.08 24.27 7.41
C MET A 60 -7.50 25.63 8.02
N VAL A 61 -8.52 26.29 7.47
CA VAL A 61 -8.93 27.68 7.82
C VAL A 61 -7.75 28.66 7.63
N ARG A 62 -6.96 28.48 6.57
CA ARG A 62 -5.76 29.24 6.24
C ARG A 62 -5.84 29.86 4.84
N PRO A 63 -6.67 30.92 4.64
CA PRO A 63 -6.77 31.62 3.34
C PRO A 63 -5.45 32.25 2.89
N ASP A 64 -4.60 32.65 3.82
CA ASP A 64 -3.27 33.20 3.57
C ASP A 64 -2.37 32.22 2.77
N LEU A 65 -2.50 30.92 2.99
CA LEU A 65 -1.77 29.90 2.21
C LEU A 65 -2.28 29.83 0.78
N TRP A 66 -3.57 30.03 0.56
CA TRP A 66 -4.11 30.10 -0.80
C TRP A 66 -3.63 31.36 -1.52
N GLU A 67 -3.66 32.50 -0.86
CA GLU A 67 -3.18 33.78 -1.41
C GLU A 67 -1.70 33.70 -1.81
N SER A 68 -0.87 33.04 -1.00
CA SER A 68 0.58 32.94 -1.20
C SER A 68 0.99 31.84 -2.17
N PHE A 69 0.27 30.71 -2.19
CA PHE A 69 0.70 29.47 -2.86
C PHE A 69 -0.41 28.87 -3.75
N GLY A 70 -1.35 29.66 -4.25
CA GLY A 70 -2.53 29.20 -4.99
C GLY A 70 -2.20 28.47 -6.30
N ASP A 71 -1.13 28.82 -6.99
CA ASP A 71 -0.68 28.12 -8.19
C ASP A 71 0.36 27.03 -7.91
N GLN A 72 0.37 26.01 -8.75
CA GLN A 72 1.22 24.83 -8.55
C GLN A 72 2.73 25.14 -8.66
N GLN A 73 3.15 26.04 -9.50
CA GLN A 73 4.57 26.36 -9.67
C GLN A 73 5.12 27.05 -8.42
N THR A 74 4.37 28.01 -7.87
CA THR A 74 4.70 28.67 -6.62
C THR A 74 4.76 27.68 -5.46
N ARG A 75 3.80 26.72 -5.37
CA ARG A 75 3.83 25.65 -4.36
C ARG A 75 5.05 24.75 -4.50
N LEU A 76 5.40 24.35 -5.73
CA LEU A 76 6.57 23.51 -5.95
C LEU A 76 7.88 24.23 -5.58
N ALA A 77 7.99 25.52 -5.86
CA ALA A 77 9.14 26.34 -5.48
C ALA A 77 9.25 26.50 -3.95
N ALA A 78 8.12 26.62 -3.24
CA ALA A 78 8.04 26.77 -1.79
C ALA A 78 7.69 25.44 -1.06
N ARG A 79 8.00 24.29 -1.66
CA ARG A 79 7.59 22.96 -1.20
C ARG A 79 7.81 22.74 0.30
N VAL A 80 9.00 23.05 0.81
CA VAL A 80 9.34 22.86 2.22
C VAL A 80 8.35 23.59 3.12
N THR A 81 8.14 24.89 2.85
CA THR A 81 7.20 25.71 3.61
C THR A 81 5.78 25.15 3.57
N VAL A 82 5.29 24.78 2.39
CA VAL A 82 3.92 24.26 2.26
C VAL A 82 3.75 22.91 2.99
N ILE A 83 4.74 22.03 2.90
CA ILE A 83 4.72 20.74 3.62
C ILE A 83 4.77 20.95 5.13
N ASP A 84 5.59 21.91 5.62
CA ASP A 84 5.68 22.23 7.04
C ASP A 84 4.36 22.79 7.59
N GLU A 85 3.70 23.68 6.87
CA GLU A 85 2.39 24.23 7.25
C GLU A 85 1.31 23.14 7.33
N VAL A 86 1.27 22.25 6.34
CA VAL A 86 0.34 21.12 6.36
C VAL A 86 0.68 20.16 7.51
N THR A 87 1.95 19.89 7.77
CA THR A 87 2.41 19.03 8.86
C THR A 87 2.03 19.62 10.23
N GLN A 88 2.22 20.91 10.43
CA GLN A 88 1.80 21.58 11.67
C GLN A 88 0.28 21.45 11.88
N TRP A 89 -0.51 21.63 10.84
CA TRP A 89 -1.95 21.46 10.92
C TRP A 89 -2.35 20.02 11.25
N THR A 90 -1.80 19.03 10.56
CA THR A 90 -2.14 17.61 10.79
C THR A 90 -1.70 17.13 12.17
N THR A 91 -0.55 17.58 12.67
CA THR A 91 -0.06 17.22 14.01
C THR A 91 -0.80 17.91 15.16
N SER A 92 -1.62 18.93 14.89
CA SER A 92 -2.44 19.59 15.90
C SER A 92 -3.72 18.80 16.27
N MET A 93 -4.06 17.74 15.53
CA MET A 93 -5.29 16.96 15.66
C MET A 93 -5.03 15.46 15.54
N SER A 94 -6.00 14.64 15.93
CA SER A 94 -5.99 13.21 15.64
C SER A 94 -6.19 12.92 14.15
N ARG A 95 -5.78 11.72 13.69
CA ARG A 95 -5.99 11.29 12.31
C ARG A 95 -7.47 11.38 11.89
N ASP A 96 -8.36 10.98 12.75
CA ASP A 96 -9.79 10.95 12.45
C ASP A 96 -10.38 12.35 12.31
N GLU A 97 -9.92 13.34 13.11
CA GLU A 97 -10.31 14.74 12.98
C GLU A 97 -9.79 15.36 11.68
N VAL A 98 -8.52 15.11 11.32
CA VAL A 98 -7.96 15.56 10.03
C VAL A 98 -8.71 14.93 8.86
N MET A 99 -9.00 13.62 8.92
CA MET A 99 -9.78 12.93 7.90
C MET A 99 -11.17 13.51 7.76
N ALA A 100 -11.87 13.79 8.85
CA ALA A 100 -13.20 14.41 8.82
C ALA A 100 -13.16 15.79 8.16
N ALA A 101 -12.17 16.62 8.48
CA ALA A 101 -11.99 17.93 7.85
C ALA A 101 -11.69 17.82 6.34
N CYS A 102 -10.84 16.89 5.95
CA CYS A 102 -10.52 16.63 4.55
C CYS A 102 -11.74 16.15 3.76
N VAL A 103 -12.50 15.21 4.30
CA VAL A 103 -13.73 14.69 3.67
C VAL A 103 -14.77 15.80 3.50
N ALA A 104 -15.01 16.61 4.55
CA ALA A 104 -15.97 17.71 4.49
C ALA A 104 -15.60 18.78 3.43
N ALA A 105 -14.31 18.98 3.18
CA ALA A 105 -13.80 19.92 2.17
C ALA A 105 -13.53 19.24 0.81
N GLU A 106 -13.84 17.97 0.65
CA GLU A 106 -13.56 17.16 -0.57
C GLU A 106 -12.07 17.19 -0.97
N VAL A 107 -11.17 17.13 0.02
CA VAL A 107 -9.72 16.99 -0.20
C VAL A 107 -9.38 15.50 -0.37
N PRO A 108 -8.69 15.11 -1.46
CA PRO A 108 -8.23 13.74 -1.63
C PRO A 108 -7.26 13.35 -0.50
N SER A 109 -7.71 12.44 0.34
CA SER A 109 -6.98 11.97 1.51
C SER A 109 -7.38 10.54 1.86
N GLY A 110 -6.52 9.86 2.61
CA GLY A 110 -6.80 8.52 3.09
C GLY A 110 -5.94 8.16 4.30
N PRO A 111 -6.44 7.31 5.22
CA PRO A 111 -5.66 6.88 6.37
C PRO A 111 -4.51 5.97 5.92
N ILE A 112 -3.37 6.05 6.61
CA ILE A 112 -2.34 5.00 6.56
C ILE A 112 -2.70 3.99 7.64
N ASN A 113 -3.18 2.83 7.20
CA ASN A 113 -3.68 1.80 8.09
C ASN A 113 -2.56 0.92 8.65
N SER A 114 -2.60 0.67 9.95
CA SER A 114 -1.88 -0.43 10.58
C SER A 114 -2.57 -1.76 10.25
N ILE A 115 -1.91 -2.89 10.53
CA ILE A 115 -2.56 -4.19 10.37
C ILE A 115 -3.79 -4.33 11.30
N ALA A 116 -3.78 -3.73 12.48
CA ALA A 116 -4.92 -3.72 13.38
C ALA A 116 -6.10 -2.92 12.80
N ASP A 117 -5.84 -1.78 12.15
CA ASP A 117 -6.87 -1.01 11.44
C ASP A 117 -7.49 -1.84 10.30
N ILE A 118 -6.68 -2.57 9.53
CA ILE A 118 -7.16 -3.46 8.45
C ILE A 118 -8.08 -4.56 9.00
N PHE A 119 -7.71 -5.18 10.13
CA PHE A 119 -8.54 -6.21 10.75
C PHE A 119 -9.85 -5.67 11.36
N ALA A 120 -9.84 -4.41 11.80
CA ALA A 120 -11.00 -3.73 12.36
C ALA A 120 -11.97 -3.20 11.30
N ASP A 121 -11.48 -2.88 10.09
CA ASP A 121 -12.27 -2.27 9.03
C ASP A 121 -13.22 -3.30 8.37
N PRO A 122 -14.57 -3.08 8.44
CA PRO A 122 -15.53 -3.99 7.84
C PRO A 122 -15.42 -4.10 6.31
N HIS A 123 -14.80 -3.13 5.63
CA HIS A 123 -14.62 -3.15 4.18
C HIS A 123 -13.73 -4.32 3.74
N PHE A 124 -12.60 -4.55 4.42
CA PHE A 124 -11.69 -5.67 4.08
C PHE A 124 -12.37 -7.02 4.29
N ARG A 125 -13.22 -7.15 5.32
CA ARG A 125 -14.01 -8.37 5.55
C ARG A 125 -15.09 -8.56 4.49
N ALA A 126 -15.85 -7.51 4.17
CA ALA A 126 -16.90 -7.57 3.15
C ALA A 126 -16.39 -7.90 1.74
N ARG A 127 -15.10 -7.65 1.50
CA ARG A 127 -14.43 -7.97 0.24
C ARG A 127 -13.71 -9.32 0.26
N ASP A 128 -13.75 -10.09 1.32
CA ASP A 128 -12.95 -11.31 1.51
C ASP A 128 -11.45 -11.06 1.29
N ASP A 129 -10.97 -9.91 1.78
CA ASP A 129 -9.57 -9.54 1.70
C ASP A 129 -8.75 -10.19 2.84
N LEU A 130 -9.44 -10.67 3.87
CA LEU A 130 -8.94 -11.45 4.99
C LEU A 130 -9.61 -12.82 4.98
N LEU A 131 -8.86 -13.86 4.62
CA LEU A 131 -9.35 -15.24 4.54
C LEU A 131 -8.88 -16.05 5.74
N ALA A 132 -9.81 -16.69 6.44
CA ALA A 132 -9.48 -17.69 7.45
C ALA A 132 -9.21 -19.04 6.77
N VAL A 133 -8.03 -19.61 6.97
CA VAL A 133 -7.61 -20.90 6.43
C VAL A 133 -7.22 -21.81 7.59
N ASN A 134 -7.81 -23.01 7.64
CA ASN A 134 -7.44 -24.00 8.66
C ASN A 134 -6.22 -24.80 8.20
N VAL A 135 -5.13 -24.72 8.96
CA VAL A 135 -3.89 -25.47 8.73
C VAL A 135 -3.81 -26.61 9.76
N PRO A 136 -3.73 -27.89 9.34
CA PRO A 136 -3.81 -29.03 10.25
C PRO A 136 -2.82 -28.99 11.42
N THR A 137 -1.63 -28.43 11.20
CA THR A 137 -0.54 -28.40 12.20
C THR A 137 -0.57 -27.21 13.15
N ILE A 138 -1.16 -26.08 12.77
CA ILE A 138 -1.13 -24.82 13.53
C ILE A 138 -2.51 -24.20 13.80
N GLY A 139 -3.58 -24.80 13.28
CA GLY A 139 -4.94 -24.31 13.43
C GLY A 139 -5.34 -23.23 12.42
N GLU A 140 -6.32 -22.40 12.77
CA GLU A 140 -6.81 -21.33 11.89
C GLU A 140 -5.80 -20.18 11.77
N VAL A 141 -5.49 -19.81 10.53
CA VAL A 141 -4.62 -18.69 10.18
C VAL A 141 -5.36 -17.75 9.24
N THR A 142 -5.31 -16.44 9.51
CA THR A 142 -5.84 -15.44 8.58
C THR A 142 -4.75 -15.02 7.59
N VAL A 143 -5.07 -15.11 6.30
CA VAL A 143 -4.16 -14.76 5.20
C VAL A 143 -4.80 -13.72 4.28
N PRO A 144 -4.00 -12.97 3.49
CA PRO A 144 -4.54 -12.11 2.45
C PRO A 144 -5.35 -12.88 1.41
N GLY A 145 -6.48 -12.33 0.98
CA GLY A 145 -7.28 -12.85 -0.13
C GLY A 145 -6.54 -12.78 -1.46
N VAL A 146 -7.06 -13.50 -2.46
CA VAL A 146 -6.45 -13.54 -3.80
C VAL A 146 -6.82 -12.29 -4.61
N TYR A 147 -5.86 -11.69 -5.24
CA TYR A 147 -5.99 -10.54 -6.14
C TYR A 147 -5.31 -10.78 -7.49
N PRO A 148 -5.88 -10.23 -8.58
CA PRO A 148 -7.15 -9.53 -8.67
C PRO A 148 -8.36 -10.47 -8.51
N LYS A 149 -9.51 -9.93 -8.08
CA LYS A 149 -10.77 -10.70 -7.99
C LYS A 149 -11.39 -10.78 -9.38
N LEU A 150 -11.22 -11.92 -10.05
CA LEU A 150 -11.74 -12.18 -11.37
C LEU A 150 -13.14 -12.81 -11.29
N SER A 151 -14.10 -12.28 -12.03
CA SER A 151 -15.49 -12.76 -11.99
C SER A 151 -15.69 -14.12 -12.67
N ALA A 152 -14.97 -14.39 -13.77
CA ALA A 152 -15.10 -15.62 -14.53
C ALA A 152 -14.18 -16.75 -14.02
N THR A 153 -13.03 -16.39 -13.48
CA THR A 153 -12.01 -17.32 -13.00
C THR A 153 -11.48 -16.84 -11.64
N PRO A 154 -12.30 -16.88 -10.57
CA PRO A 154 -11.87 -16.44 -9.26
C PRO A 154 -10.68 -17.28 -8.76
N GLY A 155 -9.71 -16.62 -8.16
CA GLY A 155 -8.61 -17.30 -7.49
C GLY A 155 -9.04 -17.84 -6.13
N SER A 156 -8.42 -18.96 -5.68
CA SER A 156 -8.62 -19.56 -4.38
C SER A 156 -7.30 -19.78 -3.65
N VAL A 157 -7.38 -19.92 -2.33
CA VAL A 157 -6.27 -20.40 -1.50
C VAL A 157 -6.59 -21.84 -1.09
N ASP A 158 -6.00 -22.80 -1.78
CA ASP A 158 -6.31 -24.22 -1.56
C ASP A 158 -5.48 -24.80 -0.41
N SER A 159 -4.27 -24.29 -0.18
CA SER A 159 -3.42 -24.64 0.95
C SER A 159 -2.42 -23.52 1.26
N LEU A 160 -1.85 -23.51 2.47
CA LEU A 160 -0.74 -22.61 2.86
C LEU A 160 0.63 -23.27 2.71
N GLY A 161 0.70 -24.37 2.00
CA GLY A 161 1.88 -25.18 1.77
C GLY A 161 1.74 -26.56 2.40
N PRO A 162 2.20 -27.60 1.71
CA PRO A 162 2.22 -28.96 2.22
C PRO A 162 3.34 -29.16 3.24
N GLU A 163 3.25 -30.22 4.01
CA GLU A 163 4.36 -30.71 4.82
C GLU A 163 5.53 -31.16 3.95
N LEU A 164 6.74 -31.14 4.51
CA LEU A 164 7.93 -31.62 3.81
C LEU A 164 7.76 -33.07 3.40
N GLY A 165 8.01 -33.36 2.13
CA GLY A 165 7.87 -34.69 1.56
C GLY A 165 6.44 -35.13 1.20
N ASN A 166 5.43 -34.27 1.37
CA ASN A 166 4.04 -34.58 1.05
C ASN A 166 3.82 -35.08 -0.38
N ALA A 167 4.58 -34.55 -1.35
CA ALA A 167 4.51 -34.96 -2.75
C ALA A 167 5.49 -36.05 -3.14
N ASN A 168 6.23 -36.67 -2.21
CA ASN A 168 7.25 -37.67 -2.53
C ASN A 168 6.67 -38.88 -3.24
N GLU A 169 5.54 -39.41 -2.82
CA GLU A 169 4.89 -40.55 -3.48
C GLU A 169 4.41 -40.23 -4.89
N GLU A 170 3.82 -39.03 -5.07
CA GLU A 170 3.34 -38.58 -6.38
C GLU A 170 4.51 -38.42 -7.36
N VAL A 171 5.55 -37.69 -6.92
CA VAL A 171 6.68 -37.29 -7.80
C VAL A 171 7.63 -38.49 -8.00
N TYR A 172 8.16 -39.05 -6.93
CA TYR A 172 9.17 -40.10 -7.05
C TYR A 172 8.57 -41.45 -7.43
N GLY A 173 7.44 -41.82 -6.85
CA GLY A 173 6.74 -43.05 -7.19
C GLY A 173 5.95 -42.93 -8.49
N GLY A 174 5.07 -41.92 -8.60
CA GLY A 174 4.14 -41.79 -9.72
C GLY A 174 4.79 -41.29 -11.00
N GLN A 175 5.57 -40.22 -10.95
CA GLN A 175 6.14 -39.60 -12.16
C GLN A 175 7.51 -40.20 -12.53
N LEU A 176 8.35 -40.48 -11.54
CA LEU A 176 9.71 -41.03 -11.78
C LEU A 176 9.78 -42.54 -11.73
N GLY A 177 8.73 -43.23 -11.27
CA GLY A 177 8.62 -44.68 -11.28
C GLY A 177 9.52 -45.40 -10.26
N LEU A 178 9.95 -44.73 -9.18
CA LEU A 178 10.69 -45.40 -8.11
C LEU A 178 9.77 -46.34 -7.34
N SER A 179 10.32 -47.53 -6.97
CA SER A 179 9.60 -48.44 -6.11
C SER A 179 9.47 -47.93 -4.67
N ALA A 180 8.54 -48.52 -3.92
CA ALA A 180 8.39 -48.19 -2.48
C ALA A 180 9.68 -48.50 -1.70
N ASP A 181 10.40 -49.55 -2.05
CA ASP A 181 11.69 -49.92 -1.42
C ASP A 181 12.79 -48.90 -1.74
N ASP A 182 12.84 -48.40 -2.99
CA ASP A 182 13.80 -47.35 -3.37
C ASP A 182 13.51 -46.05 -2.61
N MET A 183 12.24 -45.65 -2.50
CA MET A 183 11.84 -44.46 -1.74
C MET A 183 12.15 -44.60 -0.26
N ALA A 184 11.90 -45.77 0.34
CA ALA A 184 12.28 -46.05 1.72
C ALA A 184 13.80 -45.94 1.93
N ALA A 185 14.60 -46.51 1.03
CA ALA A 185 16.06 -46.40 1.09
C ALA A 185 16.58 -44.95 0.93
N LEU A 186 15.89 -44.11 0.13
CA LEU A 186 16.23 -42.69 -0.01
C LEU A 186 15.84 -41.89 1.23
N LYS A 187 14.72 -42.23 1.86
CA LYS A 187 14.26 -41.63 3.11
C LYS A 187 15.23 -41.93 4.26
N ASP A 188 15.65 -43.19 4.39
CA ASP A 188 16.62 -43.62 5.40
C ASP A 188 17.98 -42.92 5.25
N LYS A 189 18.36 -42.54 4.04
CA LYS A 189 19.56 -41.76 3.74
C LYS A 189 19.36 -40.26 3.90
N GLY A 190 18.14 -39.78 4.24
CA GLY A 190 17.82 -38.38 4.36
C GLY A 190 17.87 -37.58 3.04
N VAL A 191 17.61 -38.24 1.92
CA VAL A 191 17.60 -37.64 0.58
C VAL A 191 16.22 -37.11 0.23
N ILE A 192 15.16 -37.79 0.66
CA ILE A 192 13.75 -37.39 0.46
C ILE A 192 12.97 -37.49 1.75
#